data_bca5e4b3fb9170135d0dd6391ca18186
#
_entry.id   bca5e4b3fb9170135d0dd6391ca18186
#
_cell.length_a   1.000
_cell.length_b   1.000
_cell.length_c   1.000
_cell.angle_alpha   90.00
_cell.angle_beta   90.00
_cell.angle_gamma   90.00
#
_symmetry.space_group_name_H-M   'P 1'
#
loop_
_entity.id
_entity.type
_entity.pdbx_description
1 polymer ?
#
loop_
_entity_poly.entity_id
_entity_poly.type
_entity_poly.pdbx_seq_one_letter_code
_entity_poly.pdbx_strand_id
1 'polypeptide(L)'
;MDDKGQVSAFVAILVAAFLLCLGLVTDGGGLMRARNEAATLAQEAARAGVQQLDWSSYREGTSEVALDPSAASAAAQSFLSAAGATGTVAVSGDTVTVTCSVDYSFTLLPMGSTTVDATATARPHTQPTP
;
A
#
# COMPACT_ATOMS: atom_id res chain seq x y z
N MET A 1 0.52 -53.53 -22.69
CA MET A 1 0.35 -52.34 -21.87
C MET A 1 1.62 -51.51 -21.95
N ASP A 2 1.49 -50.32 -22.52
CA ASP A 2 2.66 -49.48 -22.75
C ASP A 2 2.94 -48.65 -21.48
N ASP A 3 3.85 -49.15 -20.66
CA ASP A 3 4.37 -48.44 -19.50
C ASP A 3 4.99 -47.07 -19.87
N LYS A 4 5.40 -46.92 -21.14
CA LYS A 4 5.93 -45.68 -21.70
C LYS A 4 4.91 -44.54 -21.72
N GLY A 5 3.63 -44.82 -21.99
CA GLY A 5 2.57 -43.82 -21.98
C GLY A 5 2.26 -43.32 -20.56
N GLN A 6 2.33 -44.20 -19.57
CA GLN A 6 2.10 -43.90 -18.18
C GLN A 6 3.21 -43.01 -17.60
N VAL A 7 4.47 -43.29 -17.95
CA VAL A 7 5.62 -42.47 -17.54
C VAL A 7 5.55 -41.07 -18.16
N SER A 8 5.18 -40.97 -19.43
CA SER A 8 5.05 -39.69 -20.13
C SER A 8 3.95 -38.81 -19.50
N ALA A 9 2.79 -39.40 -19.16
CA ALA A 9 1.72 -38.71 -18.48
C ALA A 9 2.15 -38.24 -17.10
N PHE A 10 2.87 -39.06 -16.34
CA PHE A 10 3.40 -38.70 -15.02
C PHE A 10 4.38 -37.52 -15.11
N VAL A 11 5.33 -37.60 -16.07
CA VAL A 11 6.31 -36.50 -16.27
C VAL A 11 5.61 -35.21 -16.68
N ALA A 12 4.60 -35.26 -17.56
CA ALA A 12 3.85 -34.07 -17.96
C ALA A 12 3.13 -33.42 -16.78
N ILE A 13 2.49 -34.20 -15.92
CA ILE A 13 1.82 -33.71 -14.72
C ILE A 13 2.84 -33.12 -13.75
N LEU A 14 3.98 -33.79 -13.56
CA LEU A 14 5.05 -33.30 -12.67
C LEU A 14 5.62 -31.95 -13.14
N VAL A 15 5.88 -31.81 -14.43
CA VAL A 15 6.36 -30.56 -15.04
C VAL A 15 5.31 -29.46 -14.88
N ALA A 16 4.04 -29.75 -15.14
CA ALA A 16 2.96 -28.79 -14.97
C ALA A 16 2.85 -28.32 -13.50
N ALA A 17 2.92 -29.25 -12.54
CA ALA A 17 2.90 -28.92 -11.12
C ALA A 17 4.10 -28.06 -10.72
N PHE A 18 5.28 -28.35 -11.24
CA PHE A 18 6.48 -27.57 -10.99
C PHE A 18 6.37 -26.14 -11.54
N LEU A 19 5.85 -25.97 -12.74
CA LEU A 19 5.60 -24.67 -13.35
C LEU A 19 4.57 -23.85 -12.56
N LEU A 20 3.52 -24.49 -12.05
CA LEU A 20 2.55 -23.85 -11.19
C LEU A 20 3.18 -23.38 -9.87
N CYS A 21 4.04 -24.20 -9.27
CA CYS A 21 4.76 -23.80 -8.05
C CYS A 21 5.69 -22.61 -8.31
N LEU A 22 6.42 -22.60 -9.43
CA LEU A 22 7.25 -21.45 -9.82
C LEU A 22 6.40 -20.20 -10.03
N GLY A 23 5.26 -20.33 -10.68
CA GLY A 23 4.31 -19.23 -10.87
C GLY A 23 3.81 -18.68 -9.53
N LEU A 24 3.45 -19.57 -8.61
CA LEU A 24 2.98 -19.16 -7.27
C LEU A 24 4.06 -18.41 -6.48
N VAL A 25 5.30 -18.88 -6.52
CA VAL A 25 6.42 -18.21 -5.83
C VAL A 25 6.72 -16.85 -6.44
N THR A 26 6.77 -16.76 -7.76
CA THR A 26 7.08 -15.50 -8.46
C THR A 26 5.98 -14.47 -8.30
N ASP A 27 4.75 -14.84 -8.57
CA ASP A 27 3.61 -13.93 -8.48
C ASP A 27 3.23 -13.63 -7.02
N GLY A 28 3.36 -14.61 -6.12
CA GLY A 28 3.18 -14.40 -4.68
C GLY A 28 4.19 -13.40 -4.11
N GLY A 29 5.46 -13.53 -4.51
CA GLY A 29 6.51 -12.56 -4.14
C GLY A 29 6.25 -11.16 -4.68
N GLY A 30 5.79 -11.06 -5.94
CA GLY A 30 5.40 -9.79 -6.55
C GLY A 30 4.21 -9.14 -5.85
N LEU A 31 3.21 -9.93 -5.48
CA LEU A 31 2.04 -9.46 -4.74
C LEU A 31 2.43 -8.91 -3.35
N MET A 32 3.33 -9.59 -2.65
CA MET A 32 3.86 -9.12 -1.36
C MET A 32 4.65 -7.82 -1.49
N ARG A 33 5.41 -7.67 -2.57
CA ARG A 33 6.12 -6.41 -2.89
C ARG A 33 5.13 -5.28 -3.12
N ALA A 34 4.08 -5.50 -3.92
CA ALA A 34 3.04 -4.50 -4.16
C ALA A 34 2.35 -4.07 -2.88
N ARG A 35 2.09 -5.02 -1.98
CA ARG A 35 1.49 -4.72 -0.66
C ARG A 35 2.42 -3.88 0.22
N ASN A 36 3.71 -4.20 0.26
CA ASN A 36 4.70 -3.42 1.00
C ASN A 36 4.84 -2.01 0.41
N GLU A 37 4.83 -1.88 -0.90
CA GLU A 37 4.85 -0.59 -1.59
C GLU A 37 3.62 0.25 -1.22
N ALA A 38 2.42 -0.32 -1.30
CA ALA A 38 1.19 0.36 -0.90
C ALA A 38 1.24 0.82 0.57
N ALA A 39 1.74 -0.02 1.47
CA ALA A 39 1.90 0.31 2.89
C ALA A 39 2.91 1.45 3.10
N THR A 40 4.05 1.42 2.42
CA THR A 40 5.06 2.47 2.50
C THR A 40 4.51 3.80 1.98
N LEU A 41 3.87 3.79 0.81
CA LEU A 41 3.27 5.00 0.22
C LEU A 41 2.16 5.57 1.10
N ALA A 42 1.33 4.73 1.69
CA ALA A 42 0.30 5.16 2.64
C ALA A 42 0.90 5.84 3.87
N GLN A 43 1.97 5.29 4.44
CA GLN A 43 2.67 5.88 5.59
C GLN A 43 3.32 7.21 5.25
N GLU A 44 3.99 7.30 4.11
CA GLU A 44 4.65 8.53 3.66
C GLU A 44 3.62 9.63 3.36
N ALA A 45 2.53 9.28 2.69
CA ALA A 45 1.44 10.21 2.42
C ALA A 45 0.77 10.71 3.72
N ALA A 46 0.54 9.82 4.67
CA ALA A 46 0.01 10.20 5.98
C ALA A 46 0.94 11.16 6.74
N ARG A 47 2.25 10.91 6.69
CA ARG A 47 3.26 11.83 7.27
C ARG A 47 3.28 13.17 6.56
N ALA A 48 3.17 13.21 5.24
CA ALA A 48 3.09 14.46 4.49
C ALA A 48 1.86 15.29 4.91
N GLY A 49 0.72 14.61 5.13
CA GLY A 49 -0.50 15.25 5.62
C GLY A 49 -0.33 15.82 7.03
N VAL A 50 0.28 15.07 7.94
CA VAL A 50 0.49 15.47 9.34
C VAL A 50 1.40 16.70 9.48
N GLN A 51 2.28 16.94 8.53
CA GLN A 51 3.15 18.12 8.53
C GLN A 51 2.39 19.42 8.25
N GLN A 52 1.15 19.36 7.82
CA GLN A 52 0.30 20.52 7.55
C GLN A 52 -0.41 20.97 8.85
N LEU A 53 0.32 21.67 9.70
CA LEU A 53 -0.21 22.22 10.94
C LEU A 53 -0.97 23.51 10.68
N ASP A 54 -2.05 23.71 11.41
CA ASP A 54 -2.74 25.00 11.45
C ASP A 54 -1.95 25.99 12.31
N TRP A 55 -1.10 26.76 11.66
CA TRP A 55 -0.27 27.78 12.30
C TRP A 55 -1.09 28.93 12.87
N SER A 56 -2.32 29.13 12.43
CA SER A 56 -3.20 30.18 12.99
C SER A 56 -3.62 29.84 14.41
N SER A 57 -4.01 28.61 14.66
CA SER A 57 -4.35 28.11 15.99
C SER A 57 -3.17 28.20 16.98
N TYR A 58 -1.97 27.95 16.48
CA TYR A 58 -0.75 28.02 17.27
C TYR A 58 -0.43 29.46 17.69
N ARG A 59 -0.66 30.43 16.81
CA ARG A 59 -0.44 31.89 17.11
C ARG A 59 -1.44 32.45 18.10
N GLU A 60 -2.65 31.92 18.17
CA GLU A 60 -3.70 32.36 19.08
C GLU A 60 -3.53 31.81 20.49
N GLY A 61 -2.45 31.07 20.77
CA GLY A 61 -2.10 30.61 22.11
C GLY A 61 -2.93 29.45 22.64
N THR A 62 -3.73 28.84 21.79
CA THR A 62 -4.37 27.57 22.10
C THR A 62 -3.30 26.47 22.03
N SER A 63 -3.04 25.82 23.17
CA SER A 63 -2.01 24.78 23.31
C SER A 63 -2.29 23.48 22.51
N GLU A 64 -3.35 23.47 21.72
CA GLU A 64 -3.71 22.31 20.91
C GLU A 64 -3.12 22.46 19.51
N VAL A 65 -2.28 21.48 19.16
CA VAL A 65 -1.77 21.34 17.81
C VAL A 65 -2.89 20.78 16.95
N ALA A 66 -3.52 21.65 16.17
CA ALA A 66 -4.55 21.25 15.21
C ALA A 66 -3.95 21.09 13.82
N LEU A 67 -4.48 20.15 13.04
CA LEU A 67 -4.20 20.03 11.62
C LEU A 67 -5.16 20.91 10.83
N ASP A 68 -4.67 21.49 9.73
CA ASP A 68 -5.54 22.04 8.70
C ASP A 68 -6.05 20.87 7.84
N PRO A 69 -7.34 20.48 7.95
CA PRO A 69 -7.83 19.27 7.28
C PRO A 69 -7.73 19.34 5.75
N SER A 70 -7.96 20.50 5.16
CA SER A 70 -7.90 20.65 3.71
C SER A 70 -6.46 20.63 3.21
N ALA A 71 -5.53 21.29 3.90
CA ALA A 71 -4.11 21.29 3.56
C ALA A 71 -3.50 19.90 3.78
N ALA A 72 -3.86 19.21 4.86
CA ALA A 72 -3.42 17.84 5.14
C ALA A 72 -3.89 16.85 4.07
N SER A 73 -5.16 16.93 3.70
CA SER A 73 -5.71 16.10 2.63
C SER A 73 -5.05 16.39 1.28
N ALA A 74 -4.87 17.66 0.95
CA ALA A 74 -4.22 18.07 -0.30
C ALA A 74 -2.75 17.61 -0.37
N ALA A 75 -2.00 17.73 0.72
CA ALA A 75 -0.60 17.30 0.78
C ALA A 75 -0.46 15.77 0.62
N ALA A 76 -1.31 14.99 1.29
CA ALA A 76 -1.33 13.54 1.17
C ALA A 76 -1.72 13.10 -0.25
N GLN A 77 -2.75 13.70 -0.85
CA GLN A 77 -3.16 13.43 -2.22
C GLN A 77 -2.08 13.79 -3.25
N SER A 78 -1.41 14.93 -3.05
CA SER A 78 -0.32 15.38 -3.90
C SER A 78 0.86 14.38 -3.85
N PHE A 79 1.18 13.88 -2.68
CA PHE A 79 2.21 12.85 -2.51
C PHE A 79 1.86 11.57 -3.28
N LEU A 80 0.65 11.06 -3.11
CA LEU A 80 0.18 9.85 -3.82
C LEU A 80 0.22 10.05 -5.34
N SER A 81 -0.24 11.19 -5.83
CA SER A 81 -0.21 11.52 -7.26
C SER A 81 1.21 11.58 -7.81
N ALA A 82 2.14 12.19 -7.07
CA ALA A 82 3.55 12.28 -7.45
C ALA A 82 4.22 10.90 -7.48
N ALA A 83 3.79 9.99 -6.62
CA ALA A 83 4.26 8.59 -6.58
C ALA A 83 3.60 7.71 -7.65
N GLY A 84 2.63 8.23 -8.41
CA GLY A 84 1.87 7.45 -9.40
C GLY A 84 0.90 6.44 -8.78
N ALA A 85 0.54 6.63 -7.51
CA ALA A 85 -0.39 5.78 -6.79
C ALA A 85 -1.78 6.43 -6.68
N THR A 86 -2.78 5.62 -6.44
CA THR A 86 -4.15 6.07 -6.14
C THR A 86 -4.46 5.79 -4.67
N GLY A 87 -5.34 6.59 -4.10
CA GLY A 87 -5.74 6.36 -2.72
C GLY A 87 -6.76 7.36 -2.21
N THR A 88 -7.24 7.12 -1.01
CA THR A 88 -8.16 7.98 -0.29
C THR A 88 -7.52 8.53 0.98
N VAL A 89 -7.83 9.77 1.31
CA VAL A 89 -7.33 10.44 2.51
C VAL A 89 -8.51 10.87 3.36
N ALA A 90 -8.47 10.50 4.63
CA ALA A 90 -9.43 10.95 5.64
C ALA A 90 -8.69 11.68 6.75
N VAL A 91 -9.14 12.87 7.13
CA VAL A 91 -8.60 13.66 8.21
C VAL A 91 -9.65 13.79 9.30
N SER A 92 -9.31 13.41 10.51
CA SER A 92 -10.20 13.51 11.67
C SER A 92 -9.42 14.04 12.88
N GLY A 93 -9.72 15.25 13.28
CA GLY A 93 -9.00 15.92 14.38
C GLY A 93 -7.51 16.09 14.07
N ASP A 94 -6.67 15.42 14.82
CA ASP A 94 -5.21 15.39 14.66
C ASP A 94 -4.70 14.17 13.88
N THR A 95 -5.61 13.38 13.33
CA THR A 95 -5.29 12.09 12.71
C THR A 95 -5.50 12.13 11.20
N VAL A 96 -4.48 11.74 10.45
CA VAL A 96 -4.54 11.54 9.00
C VAL A 96 -4.49 10.06 8.70
N THR A 97 -5.52 9.55 8.02
CA THR A 97 -5.60 8.17 7.59
C THR A 97 -5.56 8.12 6.06
N VAL A 98 -4.62 7.38 5.52
CA VAL A 98 -4.43 7.22 4.08
C VAL A 98 -4.58 5.75 3.73
N THR A 99 -5.44 5.47 2.75
CA THR A 99 -5.52 4.16 2.10
C THR A 99 -4.94 4.29 0.71
N CYS A 100 -3.86 3.57 0.45
CA CYS A 100 -3.18 3.56 -0.84
C CYS A 100 -3.48 2.25 -1.57
N SER A 101 -3.75 2.35 -2.86
CA SER A 101 -4.04 1.21 -3.75
C SER A 101 -2.96 1.12 -4.82
N VAL A 102 -2.40 -0.07 -4.99
CA VAL A 102 -1.40 -0.40 -6.01
C VAL A 102 -1.91 -1.57 -6.84
N ASP A 103 -1.87 -1.43 -8.15
CA ASP A 103 -2.25 -2.50 -9.06
C ASP A 103 -1.10 -3.48 -9.26
N TYR A 104 -1.41 -4.75 -9.22
CA TYR A 104 -0.49 -5.83 -9.51
C TYR A 104 -1.02 -6.71 -10.64
N SER A 105 -0.20 -6.92 -11.66
CA SER A 105 -0.51 -7.82 -12.77
C SER A 105 0.26 -9.13 -12.60
N PHE A 106 -0.46 -10.25 -12.63
CA PHE A 106 0.14 -11.58 -12.56
C PHE A 106 0.94 -11.86 -13.82
N THR A 107 2.16 -12.34 -13.65
CA THR A 107 3.10 -12.59 -14.75
C THR A 107 3.03 -14.04 -15.26
N LEU A 108 3.03 -15.00 -14.34
CA LEU A 108 3.07 -16.43 -14.67
C LEU A 108 1.72 -17.11 -14.46
N LEU A 109 0.93 -16.65 -13.50
CA LEU A 109 -0.40 -17.18 -13.26
C LEU A 109 -1.43 -16.49 -14.18
N PRO A 110 -2.33 -17.24 -14.84
CA PRO A 110 -3.33 -16.65 -15.74
C PRO A 110 -4.52 -16.07 -14.97
N MET A 111 -4.24 -15.14 -14.03
CA MET A 111 -5.25 -14.54 -13.17
C MET A 111 -5.54 -13.06 -13.48
N GLY A 112 -4.86 -12.49 -14.50
CA GLY A 112 -5.05 -11.09 -14.88
C GLY A 112 -4.35 -10.12 -13.93
N SER A 113 -5.08 -9.16 -13.38
CA SER A 113 -4.57 -8.16 -12.43
C SER A 113 -5.45 -8.08 -11.20
N THR A 114 -4.86 -7.62 -10.11
CA THR A 114 -5.55 -7.35 -8.85
C THR A 114 -5.06 -6.05 -8.26
N THR A 115 -5.87 -5.42 -7.43
CA THR A 115 -5.51 -4.22 -6.68
C THR A 115 -5.20 -4.60 -5.24
N VAL A 116 -4.12 -4.07 -4.72
CA VAL A 116 -3.66 -4.30 -3.34
C VAL A 116 -3.76 -2.99 -2.58
N ASP A 117 -4.47 -3.01 -1.48
CA ASP A 117 -4.68 -1.83 -0.64
C ASP A 117 -3.89 -1.94 0.66
N ALA A 118 -3.41 -0.81 1.14
CA ALA A 118 -2.84 -0.68 2.46
C ALA A 118 -3.26 0.64 3.10
N THR A 119 -3.53 0.60 4.39
CA THR A 119 -3.98 1.77 5.15
C THR A 119 -2.93 2.11 6.21
N ALA A 120 -2.61 3.40 6.32
CA ALA A 120 -1.74 3.94 7.34
C ALA A 120 -2.37 5.15 8.02
N THR A 121 -2.05 5.33 9.28
CA THR A 121 -2.54 6.44 10.10
C THR A 121 -1.36 7.15 10.74
N ALA A 122 -1.35 8.47 10.68
CA ALA A 122 -0.35 9.31 11.32
C ALA A 122 -0.99 10.37 12.20
N ARG A 123 -0.26 10.76 13.25
CA ARG A 123 -0.60 11.85 14.16
C ARG A 123 0.61 12.74 14.36
N PRO A 124 0.41 14.04 14.62
CA PRO A 124 1.52 14.90 15.03
C PRO A 124 2.15 14.39 16.32
N HIS A 125 3.46 14.38 16.38
CA HIS A 125 4.16 14.12 17.62
C HIS A 125 4.04 15.35 18.54
N THR A 126 3.11 15.30 19.48
CA THR A 126 3.15 16.19 20.64
C THR A 126 4.07 15.55 21.66
N GLN A 127 5.27 16.10 21.85
CA GLN A 127 6.07 15.73 23.00
C GLN A 127 5.36 16.21 24.26
N PRO A 128 5.06 15.34 25.22
CA PRO A 128 4.64 15.81 26.52
C PRO A 128 5.82 16.58 27.11
N THR A 129 5.60 17.86 27.39
CA THR A 129 6.55 18.69 28.12
C THR A 129 6.75 18.05 29.50
N PRO A 130 7.98 17.75 29.91
CA PRO A 130 8.24 17.19 31.24
C PRO A 130 7.84 18.18 32.35
#